data_97c8b825e92d72550a681b9f8084e971
#
_entry.id   97c8b825e92d72550a681b9f8084e971
#
_cell.length_a   1.000
_cell.length_b   1.000
_cell.length_c   1.000
_cell.angle_alpha   90.00
_cell.angle_beta   90.00
_cell.angle_gamma   90.00
#
_symmetry.space_group_name_H-M   'P 1'
#
loop_
_entity.id
_entity.type
_entity.pdbx_description
1 polymer ?
#
loop_
_entity_poly.entity_id
_entity_poly.type
_entity_poly.pdbx_seq_one_letter_code
_entity_poly.pdbx_strand_id
1 'polypeptide(L)'
;MNASHSSKRKSVVFLFINGPHHVYHLITPALRFVEINNSYEIKIISGNPWNTKIIDQASNEMGVSNFKLIDIPLPFRYRIKNYKSKLYPPVYSRIKSVIKDLSNASAIISTSHELPAYLSEHRINGPILFYLYHGTGTRSYGFESKLNGYDHIFIPGNYHMNRLLDESSISKEKMILAGMPKLDWLARKLEIKKIYLKTIILPFTTIHTGI
;
A
#
# COMPACT_ATOMS: atom_id res chain seq x y z
N MET A 1 -32.24 -26.44 18.25
CA MET A 1 -31.72 -25.92 16.96
C MET A 1 -30.75 -24.80 17.31
N ASN A 2 -29.46 -25.12 17.35
CA ASN A 2 -28.42 -24.13 17.62
C ASN A 2 -28.06 -23.43 16.28
N ALA A 3 -28.53 -22.21 16.11
CA ALA A 3 -28.06 -21.37 15.03
C ALA A 3 -26.59 -20.98 15.34
N SER A 4 -25.63 -21.62 14.66
CA SER A 4 -24.25 -21.21 14.68
C SER A 4 -24.17 -19.80 14.10
N HIS A 5 -24.00 -18.79 14.95
CA HIS A 5 -23.60 -17.46 14.53
C HIS A 5 -22.20 -17.60 13.92
N SER A 6 -22.14 -17.79 12.61
CA SER A 6 -20.93 -17.59 11.84
C SER A 6 -20.54 -16.13 12.00
N SER A 7 -19.64 -15.83 12.92
CA SER A 7 -19.10 -14.50 13.07
C SER A 7 -18.40 -14.15 11.73
N LYS A 8 -18.95 -13.19 11.02
CA LYS A 8 -18.39 -12.69 9.76
C LYS A 8 -16.91 -12.32 10.00
N ARG A 9 -16.00 -12.97 9.30
CA ARG A 9 -14.56 -12.65 9.41
C ARG A 9 -14.34 -11.16 9.20
N LYS A 10 -13.54 -10.56 10.07
CA LYS A 10 -13.10 -9.17 9.89
C LYS A 10 -12.30 -9.09 8.60
N SER A 11 -12.49 -8.04 7.81
CA SER A 11 -11.75 -7.88 6.54
C SER A 11 -10.69 -6.78 6.64
N VAL A 12 -9.55 -7.02 5.97
CA VAL A 12 -8.46 -6.06 5.80
C VAL A 12 -8.32 -5.76 4.32
N VAL A 13 -8.29 -4.48 3.96
CA VAL A 13 -8.19 -4.01 2.58
C VAL A 13 -6.82 -3.40 2.32
N PHE A 14 -6.11 -3.91 1.31
CA PHE A 14 -4.93 -3.27 0.73
C PHE A 14 -5.37 -2.55 -0.55
N LEU A 15 -5.25 -1.21 -0.56
CA LEU A 15 -5.83 -0.36 -1.59
C LEU A 15 -4.76 0.22 -2.53
N PHE A 16 -4.69 -0.31 -3.75
CA PHE A 16 -3.72 0.05 -4.79
C PHE A 16 -4.36 0.97 -5.83
N ILE A 17 -4.62 2.22 -5.47
CA ILE A 17 -5.32 3.20 -6.33
C ILE A 17 -4.41 4.20 -7.04
N ASN A 18 -3.17 4.31 -6.62
CA ASN A 18 -2.17 5.17 -7.24
C ASN A 18 -1.53 4.49 -8.48
N GLY A 19 -0.58 5.17 -9.11
CA GLY A 19 0.15 4.62 -10.27
C GLY A 19 0.97 3.36 -9.95
N PRO A 20 1.39 2.61 -10.97
CA PRO A 20 2.06 1.31 -10.80
C PRO A 20 3.33 1.35 -9.94
N HIS A 21 4.03 2.49 -9.92
CA HIS A 21 5.23 2.63 -9.08
C HIS A 21 4.91 2.55 -7.58
N HIS A 22 3.69 2.88 -7.16
CA HIS A 22 3.26 2.72 -5.77
C HIS A 22 3.01 1.25 -5.40
N VAL A 23 2.69 0.40 -6.37
CA VAL A 23 2.41 -1.02 -6.11
C VAL A 23 3.60 -1.69 -5.44
N TYR A 24 4.81 -1.41 -5.90
CA TYR A 24 6.04 -2.00 -5.35
C TYR A 24 6.32 -1.65 -3.89
N HIS A 25 5.70 -0.61 -3.35
CA HIS A 25 5.84 -0.25 -1.94
C HIS A 25 4.88 -1.01 -1.04
N LEU A 26 3.67 -1.33 -1.53
CA LEU A 26 2.60 -1.93 -0.74
C LEU A 26 2.45 -3.43 -0.97
N ILE A 27 2.91 -3.97 -2.12
CA ILE A 27 2.62 -5.37 -2.48
C ILE A 27 3.32 -6.39 -1.57
N THR A 28 4.58 -6.15 -1.20
CA THR A 28 5.30 -7.06 -0.30
C THR A 28 4.63 -7.15 1.07
N PRO A 29 4.31 -6.03 1.77
CA PRO A 29 3.54 -6.07 2.99
C PRO A 29 2.20 -6.78 2.85
N ALA A 30 1.47 -6.51 1.75
CA ALA A 30 0.17 -7.12 1.50
C ALA A 30 0.26 -8.64 1.40
N LEU A 31 1.16 -9.15 0.54
CA LEU A 31 1.32 -10.60 0.34
C LEU A 31 1.89 -11.29 1.57
N ARG A 32 2.81 -10.64 2.30
CA ARG A 32 3.31 -11.19 3.59
C ARG A 32 2.21 -11.25 4.63
N PHE A 33 1.35 -10.25 4.68
CA PHE A 33 0.19 -10.29 5.58
C PHE A 33 -0.76 -11.43 5.22
N VAL A 34 -0.96 -11.71 3.93
CA VAL A 34 -1.74 -12.89 3.47
C VAL A 34 -1.10 -14.20 3.95
N GLU A 35 0.23 -14.34 3.82
CA GLU A 35 0.95 -15.56 4.22
C GLU A 35 0.82 -15.88 5.72
N ILE A 36 0.95 -14.87 6.56
CA ILE A 36 1.03 -15.07 8.01
C ILE A 36 -0.33 -14.99 8.72
N ASN A 37 -1.39 -14.61 7.99
CA ASN A 37 -2.67 -14.32 8.62
C ASN A 37 -3.82 -15.17 8.08
N ASN A 38 -4.42 -15.97 8.96
CA ASN A 38 -5.58 -16.81 8.65
C ASN A 38 -6.90 -16.30 9.28
N SER A 39 -6.83 -15.23 10.08
CA SER A 39 -7.99 -14.74 10.87
C SER A 39 -8.83 -13.71 10.14
N TYR A 40 -8.28 -13.04 9.13
CA TYR A 40 -8.95 -12.00 8.38
C TYR A 40 -9.28 -12.44 6.95
N GLU A 41 -10.38 -11.90 6.40
CA GLU A 41 -10.60 -11.89 4.96
C GLU A 41 -9.72 -10.78 4.36
N ILE A 42 -8.81 -11.13 3.46
CA ILE A 42 -7.91 -10.14 2.86
C ILE A 42 -8.39 -9.78 1.47
N LYS A 43 -8.59 -8.48 1.23
CA LYS A 43 -8.99 -7.95 -0.06
C LYS A 43 -7.89 -7.05 -0.59
N ILE A 44 -7.45 -7.31 -1.81
CA ILE A 44 -6.54 -6.45 -2.56
C ILE A 44 -7.38 -5.75 -3.62
N ILE A 45 -7.49 -4.42 -3.52
CA ILE A 45 -8.29 -3.61 -4.45
C ILE A 45 -7.36 -2.88 -5.40
N SER A 46 -7.50 -3.13 -6.69
CA SER A 46 -6.68 -2.53 -7.75
C SER A 46 -7.42 -1.42 -8.48
N GLY A 47 -6.79 -0.25 -8.58
CA GLY A 47 -7.33 0.93 -9.25
C GLY A 47 -7.20 0.94 -10.77
N ASN A 48 -6.38 0.06 -11.34
CA ASN A 48 -6.16 0.00 -12.79
C ASN A 48 -5.51 -1.33 -13.21
N PRO A 49 -5.62 -1.71 -14.50
CA PRO A 49 -5.11 -3.00 -15.00
C PRO A 49 -3.59 -3.20 -14.87
N TRP A 50 -2.81 -2.12 -14.84
CA TRP A 50 -1.36 -2.21 -14.66
C TRP A 50 -1.00 -2.62 -13.23
N ASN A 51 -1.73 -2.07 -12.26
CA ASN A 51 -1.58 -2.48 -10.86
C ASN A 51 -1.94 -3.95 -10.70
N THR A 52 -3.07 -4.38 -11.28
CA THR A 52 -3.52 -5.79 -11.27
C THR A 52 -2.45 -6.72 -11.82
N LYS A 53 -1.88 -6.37 -12.98
CA LYS A 53 -0.81 -7.19 -13.59
C LYS A 53 0.41 -7.34 -12.67
N ILE A 54 0.83 -6.26 -11.99
CA ILE A 54 1.96 -6.32 -11.05
C ILE A 54 1.60 -7.15 -9.82
N ILE A 55 0.37 -7.01 -9.31
CA ILE A 55 -0.13 -7.78 -8.17
C ILE A 55 -0.15 -9.28 -8.50
N ASP A 56 -0.71 -9.66 -9.65
CA ASP A 56 -0.77 -11.04 -10.11
C ASP A 56 0.64 -11.62 -10.29
N GLN A 57 1.54 -10.87 -10.92
CA GLN A 57 2.92 -11.31 -11.07
C GLN A 57 3.58 -11.54 -9.71
N ALA A 58 3.43 -10.60 -8.79
CA ALA A 58 4.03 -10.67 -7.47
C ALA A 58 3.47 -11.84 -6.65
N SER A 59 2.14 -12.05 -6.69
CA SER A 59 1.48 -13.14 -5.97
C SER A 59 1.93 -14.51 -6.49
N ASN A 60 2.06 -14.66 -7.81
CA ASN A 60 2.58 -15.88 -8.43
C ASN A 60 4.05 -16.14 -8.06
N GLU A 61 4.90 -15.10 -8.12
CA GLU A 61 6.32 -15.22 -7.74
C GLU A 61 6.51 -15.58 -6.25
N MET A 62 5.58 -15.16 -5.38
CA MET A 62 5.60 -15.48 -3.95
C MET A 62 4.83 -16.75 -3.57
N GLY A 63 4.06 -17.34 -4.50
CA GLY A 63 3.21 -18.49 -4.22
C GLY A 63 2.04 -18.17 -3.29
N VAL A 64 1.56 -16.92 -3.27
CA VAL A 64 0.52 -16.45 -2.35
C VAL A 64 -0.78 -16.21 -3.11
N SER A 65 -1.87 -16.89 -2.72
CA SER A 65 -3.16 -16.81 -3.41
C SER A 65 -4.39 -16.64 -2.50
N ASN A 66 -4.22 -16.71 -1.18
CA ASN A 66 -5.34 -16.68 -0.23
C ASN A 66 -5.85 -15.24 0.03
N PHE A 67 -6.19 -14.51 -1.02
CA PHE A 67 -6.79 -13.17 -0.95
C PHE A 67 -7.82 -12.98 -2.06
N LYS A 68 -8.71 -12.00 -1.89
CA LYS A 68 -9.66 -11.59 -2.92
C LYS A 68 -9.13 -10.39 -3.68
N LEU A 69 -8.81 -10.57 -4.96
CA LEU A 69 -8.46 -9.46 -5.86
C LEU A 69 -9.74 -8.84 -6.43
N ILE A 70 -9.84 -7.52 -6.32
CA ILE A 70 -11.00 -6.73 -6.79
C ILE A 70 -10.48 -5.60 -7.66
N ASP A 71 -10.88 -5.61 -8.92
CA ASP A 71 -10.58 -4.52 -9.87
C ASP A 71 -11.64 -3.44 -9.80
N ILE A 72 -11.20 -2.18 -9.69
CA ILE A 72 -12.08 -1.02 -9.87
C ILE A 72 -12.35 -0.87 -11.37
N PRO A 73 -13.61 -1.01 -11.83
CA PRO A 73 -13.93 -1.04 -13.25
C PRO A 73 -13.54 0.26 -13.96
N LEU A 74 -12.93 0.13 -15.13
CA LEU A 74 -12.63 1.25 -16.02
C LEU A 74 -13.86 1.59 -16.88
N PRO A 75 -14.22 2.88 -17.03
CA PRO A 75 -15.18 3.31 -18.02
C PRO A 75 -14.74 2.88 -19.43
N PHE A 76 -15.70 2.50 -20.28
CA PHE A 76 -15.43 1.95 -21.61
C PHE A 76 -14.47 2.78 -22.46
N ARG A 77 -14.64 4.12 -22.45
CA ARG A 77 -13.75 5.06 -23.15
C ARG A 77 -12.28 4.96 -22.75
N TYR A 78 -12.00 4.60 -21.49
CA TYR A 78 -10.63 4.43 -20.98
C TYR A 78 -10.06 3.05 -21.26
N ARG A 79 -10.89 2.03 -21.42
CA ARG A 79 -10.43 0.70 -21.83
C ARG A 79 -9.76 0.75 -23.20
N ILE A 80 -10.31 1.52 -24.13
CA ILE A 80 -9.77 1.67 -25.49
C ILE A 80 -8.52 2.57 -25.48
N LYS A 81 -8.54 3.70 -24.78
CA LYS A 81 -7.41 4.65 -24.73
C LYS A 81 -6.22 4.14 -23.94
N ASN A 82 -6.45 3.43 -22.84
CA ASN A 82 -5.35 2.93 -21.99
C ASN A 82 -4.45 1.90 -22.67
N TYR A 83 -4.94 1.21 -23.68
CA TYR A 83 -4.12 0.26 -24.43
C TYR A 83 -2.91 0.94 -25.12
N LYS A 84 -3.06 2.22 -25.53
CA LYS A 84 -2.01 2.95 -26.25
C LYS A 84 -1.31 4.04 -25.45
N SER A 85 -1.97 4.66 -24.48
CA SER A 85 -1.50 5.93 -23.87
C SER A 85 -1.04 5.84 -22.42
N LYS A 86 -1.17 4.68 -21.74
CA LYS A 86 -0.87 4.50 -20.30
C LYS A 86 -1.53 5.58 -19.39
N LEU A 87 -2.61 6.20 -19.85
CA LEU A 87 -3.34 7.21 -19.08
C LEU A 87 -4.11 6.53 -17.95
N TYR A 88 -3.92 7.01 -16.74
CA TYR A 88 -4.64 6.56 -15.56
C TYR A 88 -5.85 7.47 -15.35
N PRO A 89 -7.09 6.97 -15.54
CA PRO A 89 -8.26 7.77 -15.26
C PRO A 89 -8.34 8.04 -13.75
N PRO A 90 -8.92 9.19 -13.34
CA PRO A 90 -9.09 9.53 -11.95
C PRO A 90 -9.78 8.38 -11.20
N VAL A 91 -9.10 7.84 -10.19
CA VAL A 91 -9.59 6.65 -9.47
C VAL A 91 -10.73 7.02 -8.53
N TYR A 92 -10.66 8.17 -7.88
CA TYR A 92 -11.65 8.58 -6.89
C TYR A 92 -13.07 8.70 -7.46
N SER A 93 -13.23 9.07 -8.73
CA SER A 93 -14.55 9.05 -9.39
C SER A 93 -15.13 7.63 -9.53
N ARG A 94 -14.32 6.59 -9.44
CA ARG A 94 -14.69 5.19 -9.66
C ARG A 94 -14.67 4.34 -8.39
N ILE A 95 -14.04 4.80 -7.33
CA ILE A 95 -13.89 4.08 -6.06
C ILE A 95 -15.25 3.78 -5.40
N LYS A 96 -16.32 4.50 -5.80
CA LYS A 96 -17.70 4.21 -5.38
C LYS A 96 -18.12 2.76 -5.67
N SER A 97 -17.56 2.11 -6.68
CA SER A 97 -17.86 0.71 -7.01
C SER A 97 -17.41 -0.28 -5.92
N VAL A 98 -16.45 0.09 -5.08
CA VAL A 98 -15.93 -0.72 -3.99
C VAL A 98 -16.24 -0.14 -2.61
N ILE A 99 -17.15 0.84 -2.54
CA ILE A 99 -17.47 1.56 -1.29
C ILE A 99 -17.95 0.60 -0.18
N LYS A 100 -18.69 -0.46 -0.54
CA LYS A 100 -19.13 -1.48 0.41
C LYS A 100 -17.97 -2.29 1.00
N ASP A 101 -16.95 -2.57 0.18
CA ASP A 101 -15.77 -3.28 0.65
C ASP A 101 -14.95 -2.39 1.59
N LEU A 102 -14.85 -1.09 1.29
CA LEU A 102 -14.17 -0.12 2.14
C LEU A 102 -14.92 0.11 3.45
N SER A 103 -16.24 0.35 3.42
CA SER A 103 -17.03 0.62 4.63
C SER A 103 -17.14 -0.59 5.57
N ASN A 104 -17.06 -1.80 5.05
CA ASN A 104 -17.11 -3.04 5.83
C ASN A 104 -15.72 -3.53 6.27
N ALA A 105 -14.65 -2.84 5.90
CA ALA A 105 -13.31 -3.20 6.30
C ALA A 105 -13.08 -2.87 7.78
N SER A 106 -12.30 -3.69 8.47
CA SER A 106 -11.78 -3.38 9.81
C SER A 106 -10.56 -2.47 9.73
N ALA A 107 -9.79 -2.60 8.64
CA ALA A 107 -8.63 -1.78 8.38
C ALA A 107 -8.42 -1.59 6.87
N ILE A 108 -7.89 -0.42 6.49
CA ILE A 108 -7.50 -0.10 5.12
C ILE A 108 -6.06 0.39 5.11
N ILE A 109 -5.22 -0.23 4.29
CA ILE A 109 -3.82 0.14 4.10
C ILE A 109 -3.66 0.73 2.70
N SER A 110 -3.10 1.93 2.60
CA SER A 110 -2.91 2.63 1.32
C SER A 110 -1.65 3.49 1.29
N THR A 111 -1.23 3.84 0.09
CA THR A 111 -0.17 4.82 -0.18
C THR A 111 -0.73 6.17 -0.67
N SER A 112 -2.04 6.39 -0.59
CA SER A 112 -2.69 7.59 -1.12
C SER A 112 -2.94 8.64 -0.05
N HIS A 113 -2.44 9.85 -0.22
CA HIS A 113 -2.65 10.96 0.71
C HIS A 113 -4.11 11.41 0.80
N GLU A 114 -4.87 11.26 -0.27
CA GLU A 114 -6.23 11.79 -0.40
C GLU A 114 -7.30 10.85 0.18
N LEU A 115 -6.93 9.63 0.56
CA LEU A 115 -7.90 8.61 0.99
C LEU A 115 -8.73 9.03 2.20
N PRO A 116 -8.15 9.58 3.29
CA PRO A 116 -8.94 9.95 4.46
C PRO A 116 -10.01 11.00 4.14
N ALA A 117 -9.65 12.03 3.36
CA ALA A 117 -10.60 13.06 2.94
C ALA A 117 -11.76 12.47 2.13
N TYR A 118 -11.44 11.56 1.19
CA TYR A 118 -12.44 10.88 0.39
C TYR A 118 -13.39 10.02 1.24
N LEU A 119 -12.86 9.24 2.19
CA LEU A 119 -13.67 8.40 3.06
C LEU A 119 -14.59 9.25 3.95
N SER A 120 -14.08 10.35 4.50
CA SER A 120 -14.84 11.31 5.29
C SER A 120 -15.99 11.94 4.48
N GLU A 121 -15.73 12.38 3.25
CA GLU A 121 -16.73 12.90 2.32
C GLU A 121 -17.88 11.91 2.09
N HIS A 122 -17.55 10.61 2.06
CA HIS A 122 -18.52 9.54 1.87
C HIS A 122 -19.05 8.94 3.19
N ARG A 123 -18.77 9.57 4.34
CA ARG A 123 -19.20 9.16 5.68
C ARG A 123 -18.76 7.74 6.05
N ILE A 124 -17.58 7.33 5.63
CA ILE A 124 -16.97 6.04 5.96
C ILE A 124 -15.98 6.27 7.12
N ASN A 125 -16.41 5.99 8.36
CA ASN A 125 -15.63 6.29 9.58
C ASN A 125 -15.31 5.03 10.40
N GLY A 126 -15.61 3.82 9.90
CA GLY A 126 -15.43 2.57 10.66
C GLY A 126 -14.03 1.95 10.58
N PRO A 127 -13.37 1.95 9.41
CA PRO A 127 -12.08 1.33 9.25
C PRO A 127 -10.94 2.07 9.94
N ILE A 128 -9.97 1.34 10.50
CA ILE A 128 -8.69 1.90 10.93
C ILE A 128 -7.84 2.15 9.67
N LEU A 129 -7.32 3.35 9.52
CA LEU A 129 -6.59 3.78 8.32
C LEU A 129 -5.07 3.74 8.56
N PHE A 130 -4.38 3.00 7.71
CA PHE A 130 -2.92 2.91 7.71
C PHE A 130 -2.36 3.53 6.42
N TYR A 131 -1.48 4.49 6.58
CA TYR A 131 -0.69 5.02 5.48
C TYR A 131 0.67 4.34 5.40
N LEU A 132 1.08 3.93 4.21
CA LEU A 132 2.44 3.45 3.95
C LEU A 132 3.16 4.44 3.04
N TYR A 133 4.29 4.96 3.52
CA TYR A 133 5.15 5.82 2.72
C TYR A 133 5.64 5.10 1.46
N HIS A 134 5.55 5.81 0.32
CA HIS A 134 5.91 5.27 -0.99
C HIS A 134 7.24 5.83 -1.53
N GLY A 135 8.16 6.19 -0.64
CA GLY A 135 9.49 6.66 -1.00
C GLY A 135 10.23 7.30 0.17
N THR A 136 11.54 7.50 -0.03
CA THR A 136 12.43 8.22 0.89
C THR A 136 12.73 9.64 0.39
N GLY A 137 11.89 10.14 -0.53
CA GLY A 137 12.10 11.47 -1.13
C GLY A 137 12.07 12.57 -0.09
N THR A 138 12.95 13.57 -0.26
CA THR A 138 13.08 14.73 0.61
C THR A 138 12.17 15.90 0.20
N ARG A 139 11.33 15.71 -0.81
CA ARG A 139 10.43 16.75 -1.30
C ARG A 139 9.36 17.06 -0.25
N SER A 140 8.91 18.31 -0.18
CA SER A 140 7.85 18.76 0.73
C SER A 140 6.53 18.00 0.55
N TYR A 141 6.25 17.57 -0.67
CA TYR A 141 5.15 16.67 -0.97
C TYR A 141 5.34 15.33 -0.23
N GLY A 142 4.47 15.02 0.68
CA GLY A 142 4.56 13.82 1.54
C GLY A 142 4.69 14.13 3.03
N PHE A 143 4.94 15.39 3.39
CA PHE A 143 4.96 15.88 4.77
C PHE A 143 3.77 16.82 5.07
N GLU A 144 2.71 16.68 4.29
CA GLU A 144 1.53 17.52 4.38
C GLU A 144 0.59 17.08 5.52
N SER A 145 -0.18 18.02 6.03
CA SER A 145 -1.21 17.80 7.06
C SER A 145 -2.30 16.80 6.66
N LYS A 146 -2.44 16.51 5.36
CA LYS A 146 -3.38 15.49 4.83
C LYS A 146 -3.22 14.12 5.47
N LEU A 147 -2.01 13.77 5.91
CA LEU A 147 -1.74 12.51 6.58
C LEU A 147 -2.35 12.42 7.98
N ASN A 148 -2.78 13.54 8.57
CA ASN A 148 -3.44 13.56 9.87
C ASN A 148 -4.74 12.75 9.92
N GLY A 149 -5.39 12.57 8.77
CA GLY A 149 -6.59 11.74 8.65
C GLY A 149 -6.34 10.23 8.78
N TYR A 150 -5.08 9.79 8.82
CA TYR A 150 -4.73 8.40 9.10
C TYR A 150 -4.57 8.14 10.59
N ASP A 151 -4.94 6.93 11.03
CA ASP A 151 -4.73 6.48 12.41
C ASP A 151 -3.28 6.10 12.66
N HIS A 152 -2.64 5.45 11.67
CA HIS A 152 -1.25 5.04 11.73
C HIS A 152 -0.50 5.31 10.43
N ILE A 153 0.79 5.64 10.56
CA ILE A 153 1.66 5.99 9.44
C ILE A 153 2.94 5.16 9.52
N PHE A 154 3.12 4.25 8.56
CA PHE A 154 4.37 3.51 8.39
C PHE A 154 5.40 4.39 7.70
N ILE A 155 6.48 4.72 8.40
CA ILE A 155 7.54 5.62 7.94
C ILE A 155 8.86 4.89 7.67
N PRO A 156 9.64 5.36 6.66
CA PRO A 156 10.89 4.71 6.28
C PRO A 156 12.00 4.77 7.33
N GLY A 157 12.05 5.82 8.14
CA GLY A 157 13.13 6.02 9.10
C GLY A 157 12.99 7.31 9.90
N ASN A 158 13.93 7.53 10.82
CA ASN A 158 13.93 8.66 11.76
C ASN A 158 13.93 10.04 11.06
N TYR A 159 14.57 10.17 9.89
CA TYR A 159 14.53 11.40 9.11
C TYR A 159 13.08 11.81 8.79
N HIS A 160 12.26 10.86 8.32
CA HIS A 160 10.85 11.12 8.01
C HIS A 160 10.03 11.38 9.27
N MET A 161 10.35 10.70 10.38
CA MET A 161 9.70 10.96 11.68
C MET A 161 9.93 12.41 12.11
N ASN A 162 11.18 12.84 12.14
CA ASN A 162 11.53 14.20 12.60
C ASN A 162 10.87 15.26 11.72
N ARG A 163 10.93 15.09 10.38
CA ARG A 163 10.27 16.03 9.48
C ARG A 163 8.76 16.09 9.66
N LEU A 164 8.08 14.96 9.88
CA LEU A 164 6.63 14.95 10.14
C LEU A 164 6.29 15.65 11.45
N LEU A 165 7.13 15.50 12.47
CA LEU A 165 6.96 16.22 13.74
C LEU A 165 7.16 17.73 13.58
N ASP A 166 8.13 18.14 12.77
CA ASP A 166 8.50 19.54 12.58
C ASP A 166 7.58 20.27 11.59
N GLU A 167 7.21 19.62 10.48
CA GLU A 167 6.52 20.25 9.34
C GLU A 167 5.01 19.97 9.32
N SER A 168 4.55 18.94 10.04
CA SER A 168 3.13 18.58 10.10
C SER A 168 2.68 18.42 11.55
N SER A 169 1.43 18.70 11.86
CA SER A 169 0.88 18.51 13.21
C SER A 169 0.55 17.04 13.51
N ILE A 170 1.35 16.09 13.00
CA ILE A 170 1.12 14.65 13.18
C ILE A 170 1.82 14.20 14.47
N SER A 171 1.06 13.56 15.35
CA SER A 171 1.61 13.07 16.62
C SER A 171 2.51 11.83 16.43
N LYS A 172 3.52 11.70 17.28
CA LYS A 172 4.50 10.60 17.24
C LYS A 172 3.85 9.23 17.41
N GLU A 173 2.76 9.15 18.18
CA GLU A 173 2.03 7.93 18.49
C GLU A 173 1.40 7.30 17.24
N LYS A 174 1.12 8.09 16.20
CA LYS A 174 0.65 7.59 14.91
C LYS A 174 1.75 6.99 14.05
N MET A 175 3.02 7.24 14.35
CA MET A 175 4.15 6.88 13.51
C MET A 175 4.75 5.54 13.90
N ILE A 176 4.93 4.68 12.92
CA ILE A 176 5.53 3.34 13.07
C ILE A 176 6.73 3.25 12.14
N LEU A 177 7.91 2.99 12.70
CA LEU A 177 9.12 2.74 11.90
C LEU A 177 8.99 1.39 11.18
N ALA A 178 8.94 1.41 9.86
CA ALA A 178 8.68 0.23 9.04
C ALA A 178 9.79 -0.03 7.99
N GLY A 179 10.73 0.90 7.81
CA GLY A 179 11.70 0.78 6.72
C GLY A 179 11.07 0.99 5.34
N MET A 180 11.66 0.35 4.33
CA MET A 180 11.23 0.45 2.95
C MET A 180 10.84 -0.92 2.38
N PRO A 181 9.58 -1.32 2.42
CA PRO A 181 9.14 -2.64 1.92
C PRO A 181 9.44 -2.91 0.45
N LYS A 182 9.61 -1.87 -0.37
CA LYS A 182 10.07 -2.01 -1.75
C LYS A 182 11.46 -2.64 -1.85
N LEU A 183 12.33 -2.40 -0.87
CA LEU A 183 13.66 -3.01 -0.84
C LEU A 183 13.58 -4.50 -0.50
N ASP A 184 12.61 -4.94 0.28
CA ASP A 184 12.41 -6.35 0.59
C ASP A 184 12.06 -7.15 -0.66
N TRP A 185 11.24 -6.56 -1.54
CA TRP A 185 10.95 -7.15 -2.85
C TRP A 185 12.21 -7.27 -3.70
N LEU A 186 13.02 -6.23 -3.74
CA LEU A 186 14.27 -6.20 -4.48
C LEU A 186 15.27 -7.22 -3.90
N ALA A 187 15.41 -7.26 -2.57
CA ALA A 187 16.30 -8.20 -1.89
C ALA A 187 15.93 -9.66 -2.19
N ARG A 188 14.63 -10.01 -2.16
CA ARG A 188 14.16 -11.35 -2.56
C ARG A 188 14.53 -11.70 -4.00
N LYS A 189 14.36 -10.76 -4.94
CA LYS A 189 14.79 -10.97 -6.34
C LYS A 189 16.29 -11.13 -6.48
N LEU A 190 17.08 -10.53 -5.59
CA LEU A 190 18.53 -10.61 -5.59
C LEU A 190 19.04 -11.86 -4.85
N GLU A 191 18.35 -12.35 -3.83
CA GLU A 191 18.66 -13.65 -3.19
C GLU A 191 18.52 -14.81 -4.17
N ILE A 192 17.57 -14.73 -5.10
CA ILE A 192 17.45 -15.66 -6.23
C ILE A 192 18.64 -15.54 -7.19
N LYS A 193 19.37 -14.39 -7.18
CA LYS A 193 20.60 -14.13 -7.94
C LYS A 193 21.73 -13.69 -7.01
N LYS A 194 22.19 -14.56 -6.12
CA LYS A 194 23.26 -14.32 -5.12
C LYS A 194 24.53 -13.60 -5.64
N ILE A 195 24.71 -13.43 -6.94
CA ILE A 195 25.88 -12.86 -7.57
C ILE A 195 25.89 -11.32 -7.55
N TYR A 196 24.72 -10.66 -7.50
CA TYR A 196 24.64 -9.19 -7.63
C TYR A 196 24.76 -8.41 -6.32
N LEU A 197 24.40 -9.00 -5.17
CA LEU A 197 24.46 -8.32 -3.86
C LEU A 197 25.89 -7.98 -3.42
N LYS A 198 26.87 -8.83 -3.71
CA LYS A 198 28.28 -8.54 -3.39
C LYS A 198 28.81 -7.32 -4.14
N THR A 199 28.29 -7.03 -5.33
CA THR A 199 28.83 -5.97 -6.20
C THR A 199 28.22 -4.59 -5.91
N ILE A 200 26.98 -4.53 -5.39
CA ILE A 200 26.25 -3.27 -5.18
C ILE A 200 26.34 -2.76 -3.74
N ILE A 201 26.42 -3.64 -2.73
CA ILE A 201 26.40 -3.24 -1.32
C ILE A 201 27.81 -2.93 -0.77
N LEU A 202 28.85 -3.61 -1.28
CA LEU A 202 30.25 -3.37 -0.85
C LEU A 202 30.76 -1.93 -1.04
N PRO A 203 30.40 -1.17 -2.09
CA PRO A 203 30.84 0.23 -2.22
C PRO A 203 30.23 1.18 -1.18
N PHE A 204 29.06 0.85 -0.63
CA PHE A 204 28.36 1.72 0.34
C PHE A 204 28.78 1.49 1.80
N THR A 205 29.32 0.33 2.13
CA THR A 205 29.83 0.02 3.48
C THR A 205 31.24 0.54 3.73
N THR A 206 32.01 0.77 2.65
CA THR A 206 33.41 1.24 2.77
C THR A 206 33.54 2.77 2.97
N ILE A 207 32.46 3.53 2.82
CA ILE A 207 32.46 4.99 2.94
C ILE A 207 32.24 5.46 4.41
N HIS A 208 31.90 4.58 5.35
CA HIS A 208 31.57 4.95 6.73
C HIS A 208 32.55 4.50 7.80
N THR A 209 33.74 4.01 7.44
CA THR A 209 34.79 3.64 8.42
C THR A 209 36.07 4.47 8.28
N GLY A 210 35.97 5.69 7.80
CA GLY A 210 37.11 6.61 7.73
C GLY A 210 36.71 7.97 8.26
N ILE A 211 36.67 8.12 9.57
CA ILE A 211 37.20 9.23 10.42
C ILE A 211 36.97 8.83 11.87
#